data_bfe4275072126a1f7f8a19afe6db2b53
#
_entry.id   bfe4275072126a1f7f8a19afe6db2b53
#
_cell.length_a   1.000
_cell.length_b   1.000
_cell.length_c   1.000
_cell.angle_alpha   90.00
_cell.angle_beta   90.00
_cell.angle_gamma   90.00
#
_symmetry.space_group_name_H-M   'P 1'
#
loop_
_entity.id
_entity.type
_entity.pdbx_description
1 polymer ?
#
loop_
_entity_poly.entity_id
_entity_poly.type
_entity_poly.pdbx_seq_one_letter_code
_entity_poly.pdbx_strand_id
1 'polypeptide(L)'
;MPRVSTDHLAARRQQILDGARACFARYGYEGATVRRLEESTGLSRGAIFHHYRDKDALFLAIAEQDAQRMADVVAEQGLVQVMRELVAEPDGDARSWLGTRLEVSRRLRTDPDFQERWRARSAALPTATRARLERQAAAGAVRDDVPVPVLARYLDLVLEGLVSHLAQGLPVDELDAVLDLVEGAVRRR
;
A
#
# COMPACT_ATOMS: atom_id res chain seq x y z
N MET A 1 30.84 -24.37 -6.89
CA MET A 1 29.43 -24.05 -7.13
C MET A 1 29.30 -22.55 -7.35
N PRO A 2 28.74 -22.05 -8.47
CA PRO A 2 28.61 -20.63 -8.67
C PRO A 2 27.62 -20.07 -7.61
N ARG A 3 28.07 -19.12 -6.80
CA ARG A 3 27.21 -18.31 -5.96
C ARG A 3 26.28 -17.57 -6.90
N VAL A 4 24.99 -17.93 -6.91
CA VAL A 4 23.95 -17.03 -7.45
C VAL A 4 24.08 -15.75 -6.62
N SER A 5 24.45 -14.64 -7.26
CA SER A 5 24.68 -13.41 -6.51
C SER A 5 23.36 -12.99 -5.86
N THR A 6 23.44 -12.39 -4.68
CA THR A 6 22.26 -11.82 -3.96
C THR A 6 21.45 -10.92 -4.88
N ASP A 7 22.10 -10.24 -5.83
CA ASP A 7 21.49 -9.36 -6.81
C ASP A 7 20.58 -10.09 -7.80
N HIS A 8 20.97 -11.28 -8.26
CA HIS A 8 20.12 -12.10 -9.13
C HIS A 8 18.86 -12.61 -8.41
N LEU A 9 18.98 -12.95 -7.13
CA LEU A 9 17.82 -13.36 -6.32
C LEU A 9 16.87 -12.18 -6.08
N ALA A 10 17.39 -11.00 -5.77
CA ALA A 10 16.61 -9.78 -5.60
C ALA A 10 15.90 -9.40 -6.90
N ALA A 11 16.59 -9.36 -8.03
CA ALA A 11 16.02 -9.06 -9.33
C ALA A 11 14.91 -10.07 -9.71
N ARG A 12 15.12 -11.37 -9.43
CA ARG A 12 14.09 -12.39 -9.68
C ARG A 12 12.85 -12.19 -8.81
N ARG A 13 13.04 -11.88 -7.53
CA ARG A 13 11.92 -11.55 -6.63
C ARG A 13 11.14 -10.35 -7.13
N GLN A 14 11.82 -9.28 -7.56
CA GLN A 14 11.16 -8.09 -8.09
C GLN A 14 10.40 -8.42 -9.38
N GLN A 15 10.97 -9.16 -10.32
CA GLN A 15 10.25 -9.60 -11.52
C GLN A 15 8.95 -10.33 -11.18
N ILE A 16 8.98 -11.22 -10.17
CA ILE A 16 7.78 -11.95 -9.73
C ILE A 16 6.73 -10.99 -9.17
N LEU A 17 7.15 -10.04 -8.31
CA LEU A 17 6.22 -9.08 -7.69
C LEU A 17 5.59 -8.14 -8.72
N ASP A 18 6.37 -7.64 -9.68
CA ASP A 18 5.87 -6.75 -10.74
C ASP A 18 4.85 -7.47 -11.63
N GLY A 19 5.17 -8.68 -12.10
CA GLY A 19 4.24 -9.49 -12.89
C GLY A 19 3.00 -9.91 -12.10
N ALA A 20 3.15 -10.24 -10.82
CA ALA A 20 2.01 -10.57 -9.97
C ALA A 20 1.12 -9.35 -9.71
N ARG A 21 1.70 -8.15 -9.51
CA ARG A 21 0.97 -6.89 -9.38
C ARG A 21 0.11 -6.62 -10.62
N ALA A 22 0.71 -6.71 -11.81
CA ALA A 22 -0.02 -6.54 -13.08
C ALA A 22 -1.13 -7.58 -13.24
N CYS A 23 -0.89 -8.83 -12.85
CA CYS A 23 -1.89 -9.90 -12.87
C CYS A 23 -3.08 -9.61 -11.94
N PHE A 24 -2.80 -9.19 -10.71
CA PHE A 24 -3.83 -8.82 -9.75
C PHE A 24 -4.61 -7.58 -10.19
N ALA A 25 -3.94 -6.54 -10.68
CA ALA A 25 -4.58 -5.34 -11.18
C ALA A 25 -5.55 -5.65 -12.33
N ARG A 26 -5.14 -6.53 -13.26
CA ARG A 26 -5.94 -6.86 -14.44
C ARG A 26 -7.10 -7.81 -14.18
N TYR A 27 -6.92 -8.78 -13.27
CA TYR A 27 -7.86 -9.91 -13.11
C TYR A 27 -8.49 -9.99 -11.72
N GLY A 28 -8.14 -9.07 -10.82
CA GLY A 28 -8.53 -9.11 -9.42
C GLY A 28 -7.82 -10.22 -8.64
N TYR A 29 -8.04 -10.27 -7.33
CA TYR A 29 -7.41 -11.27 -6.48
C TYR A 29 -7.84 -12.70 -6.86
N GLU A 30 -9.13 -12.96 -6.99
CA GLU A 30 -9.64 -14.31 -7.31
C GLU A 30 -9.31 -14.71 -8.74
N GLY A 31 -9.35 -13.76 -9.67
CA GLY A 31 -9.05 -13.99 -11.07
C GLY A 31 -7.57 -14.24 -11.40
N ALA A 32 -6.64 -13.90 -10.50
CA ALA A 32 -5.21 -14.18 -10.64
C ALA A 32 -4.91 -15.67 -10.42
N THR A 33 -5.19 -16.49 -11.45
CA THR A 33 -4.89 -17.93 -11.46
C THR A 33 -3.39 -18.17 -11.66
N VAL A 34 -2.91 -19.38 -11.33
CA VAL A 34 -1.50 -19.77 -11.53
C VAL A 34 -1.07 -19.54 -12.98
N ARG A 35 -1.89 -19.94 -13.95
CA ARG A 35 -1.60 -19.74 -15.37
C ARG A 35 -1.43 -18.26 -15.73
N ARG A 36 -2.32 -17.39 -15.24
CA ARG A 36 -2.23 -15.95 -15.47
C ARG A 36 -1.01 -15.32 -14.79
N LEU A 37 -0.63 -15.85 -13.62
CA LEU A 37 0.61 -15.45 -12.96
C LEU A 37 1.83 -15.86 -13.78
N GLU A 38 1.88 -17.08 -14.36
CA GLU A 38 2.94 -17.51 -15.26
C GLU A 38 3.03 -16.61 -16.50
N GLU A 39 1.88 -16.31 -17.13
CA GLU A 39 1.80 -15.43 -18.30
C GLU A 39 2.28 -13.99 -17.97
N SER A 40 1.88 -13.44 -16.82
CA SER A 40 2.22 -12.06 -16.42
C SER A 40 3.66 -11.92 -15.92
N THR A 41 4.23 -12.94 -15.29
CA THR A 41 5.61 -12.90 -14.77
C THR A 41 6.64 -13.36 -15.80
N GLY A 42 6.22 -14.12 -16.82
CA GLY A 42 7.12 -14.81 -17.74
C GLY A 42 7.88 -15.99 -17.11
N LEU A 43 7.40 -16.49 -15.97
CA LEU A 43 8.07 -17.53 -15.20
C LEU A 43 7.16 -18.75 -15.00
N SER A 44 7.75 -19.94 -14.89
CA SER A 44 6.99 -21.13 -14.56
C SER A 44 6.46 -21.11 -13.12
N ARG A 45 5.36 -21.85 -12.88
CA ARG A 45 4.80 -22.08 -11.54
C ARG A 45 5.89 -22.45 -10.51
N GLY A 46 6.79 -23.37 -10.87
CA GLY A 46 7.87 -23.80 -9.98
C GLY A 46 8.80 -22.65 -9.60
N ALA A 47 9.16 -21.80 -10.57
CA ALA A 47 10.00 -20.63 -10.31
C ALA A 47 9.32 -19.59 -9.41
N ILE A 48 8.02 -19.33 -9.61
CA ILE A 48 7.24 -18.38 -8.80
C ILE A 48 7.14 -18.91 -7.36
N PHE A 49 6.63 -20.13 -7.19
CA PHE A 49 6.32 -20.70 -5.88
C PHE A 49 7.53 -21.27 -5.12
N HIS A 50 8.71 -21.25 -5.74
CA HIS A 50 9.97 -21.39 -5.03
C HIS A 50 10.28 -20.16 -4.15
N HIS A 51 9.89 -18.97 -4.59
CA HIS A 51 10.10 -17.72 -3.84
C HIS A 51 8.95 -17.35 -2.91
N TYR A 52 7.72 -17.70 -3.28
CA TYR A 52 6.50 -17.35 -2.53
C TYR A 52 5.63 -18.59 -2.38
N ARG A 53 5.32 -18.96 -1.14
CA ARG A 53 4.62 -20.22 -0.83
C ARG A 53 3.29 -20.39 -1.58
N ASP A 54 2.55 -19.31 -1.75
CA ASP A 54 1.20 -19.30 -2.31
C ASP A 54 0.83 -17.90 -2.86
N LYS A 55 -0.37 -17.78 -3.44
CA LYS A 55 -0.92 -16.53 -3.95
C LYS A 55 -1.07 -15.47 -2.84
N ASP A 56 -1.39 -15.87 -1.64
CA ASP A 56 -1.49 -14.97 -0.49
C ASP A 56 -0.15 -14.36 -0.15
N ALA A 57 0.90 -15.18 -0.15
CA ALA A 57 2.27 -14.70 0.13
C ALA A 57 2.74 -13.69 -0.92
N LEU A 58 2.38 -13.88 -2.19
CA LEU A 58 2.62 -12.90 -3.26
C LEU A 58 1.88 -11.58 -3.00
N PHE A 59 0.59 -11.67 -2.75
CA PHE A 59 -0.26 -10.50 -2.50
C PHE A 59 0.23 -9.70 -1.29
N LEU A 60 0.52 -10.40 -0.18
CA LEU A 60 1.02 -9.78 1.05
C LEU A 60 2.41 -9.16 0.85
N ALA A 61 3.29 -9.77 0.04
CA ALA A 61 4.62 -9.21 -0.25
C ALA A 61 4.52 -7.92 -1.07
N ILE A 62 3.58 -7.84 -2.02
CA ILE A 62 3.31 -6.60 -2.76
C ILE A 62 2.78 -5.51 -1.82
N ALA A 63 1.84 -5.86 -0.94
CA ALA A 63 1.29 -4.91 0.04
C ALA A 63 2.35 -4.40 1.02
N GLU A 64 3.29 -5.26 1.44
CA GLU A 64 4.44 -4.89 2.28
C GLU A 64 5.37 -3.90 1.56
N GLN A 65 5.69 -4.17 0.29
CA GLN A 65 6.51 -3.28 -0.53
C GLN A 65 5.86 -1.90 -0.70
N ASP A 66 4.53 -1.86 -0.89
CA ASP A 66 3.79 -0.60 -0.97
C ASP A 66 3.78 0.14 0.36
N ALA A 67 3.51 -0.57 1.46
CA ALA A 67 3.51 0.03 2.79
C ALA A 67 4.88 0.62 3.15
N GLN A 68 5.96 -0.05 2.78
CA GLN A 68 7.31 0.46 3.01
C GLN A 68 7.60 1.71 2.17
N ARG A 69 7.28 1.69 0.88
CA ARG A 69 7.47 2.85 -0.01
C ARG A 69 6.68 4.07 0.46
N MET A 70 5.42 3.88 0.85
CA MET A 70 4.62 4.95 1.42
C MET A 70 5.18 5.43 2.76
N ALA A 71 5.71 4.54 3.61
CA ALA A 71 6.32 4.89 4.88
C ALA A 71 7.57 5.76 4.70
N ASP A 72 8.36 5.51 3.66
CA ASP A 72 9.55 6.32 3.34
C ASP A 72 9.13 7.76 2.95
N VAL A 73 8.11 7.90 2.11
CA VAL A 73 7.54 9.23 1.78
C VAL A 73 6.97 9.91 3.03
N VAL A 74 6.24 9.16 3.87
CA VAL A 74 5.69 9.72 5.12
C VAL A 74 6.79 10.22 6.04
N ALA A 75 7.89 9.50 6.18
CA ALA A 75 8.99 9.89 7.05
C ALA A 75 9.56 11.26 6.68
N GLU A 76 9.63 11.57 5.39
CA GLU A 76 10.19 12.82 4.85
C GLU A 76 9.14 13.93 4.68
N GLN A 77 7.97 13.61 4.13
CA GLN A 77 7.01 14.59 3.64
C GLN A 77 5.64 14.53 4.32
N GLY A 78 5.29 13.40 4.94
CA GLY A 78 4.00 13.21 5.63
C GLY A 78 2.96 12.45 4.82
N LEU A 79 1.91 11.98 5.51
CA LEU A 79 0.89 11.12 4.90
C LEU A 79 0.03 11.84 3.85
N VAL A 80 -0.19 13.16 4.00
CA VAL A 80 -0.92 13.95 3.00
C VAL A 80 -0.17 13.96 1.66
N GLN A 81 1.17 13.96 1.67
CA GLN A 81 1.94 13.86 0.42
C GLN A 81 1.71 12.52 -0.27
N VAL A 82 1.68 11.40 0.45
CA VAL A 82 1.30 10.09 -0.11
C VAL A 82 -0.09 10.16 -0.76
N MET A 83 -1.05 10.81 -0.10
CA MET A 83 -2.40 10.99 -0.66
C MET A 83 -2.37 11.80 -1.97
N ARG A 84 -1.58 12.88 -2.05
CA ARG A 84 -1.41 13.67 -3.28
C ARG A 84 -0.79 12.85 -4.41
N GLU A 85 0.20 12.03 -4.11
CA GLU A 85 0.81 11.13 -5.10
C GLU A 85 -0.21 10.13 -5.64
N LEU A 86 -1.05 9.55 -4.76
CA LEU A 86 -2.13 8.64 -5.19
C LEU A 86 -3.18 9.34 -6.07
N VAL A 87 -3.50 10.62 -5.81
CA VAL A 87 -4.42 11.40 -6.66
C VAL A 87 -3.79 11.71 -8.01
N ALA A 88 -2.49 12.03 -8.04
CA ALA A 88 -1.75 12.35 -9.25
C ALA A 88 -1.45 11.12 -10.14
N GLU A 89 -1.56 9.90 -9.60
CA GLU A 89 -1.38 8.67 -10.37
C GLU A 89 -2.37 8.60 -11.52
N PRO A 90 -1.92 8.34 -12.76
CA PRO A 90 -2.83 8.20 -13.89
C PRO A 90 -3.74 6.97 -13.74
N ASP A 91 -4.89 7.03 -14.41
CA ASP A 91 -5.76 5.86 -14.51
C ASP A 91 -5.02 4.68 -15.15
N GLY A 92 -5.25 3.48 -14.63
CA GLY A 92 -4.63 2.27 -15.15
C GLY A 92 -4.32 1.23 -14.07
N ASP A 93 -3.19 0.55 -14.23
CA ASP A 93 -2.80 -0.59 -13.36
C ASP A 93 -2.66 -0.22 -11.89
N ALA A 94 -2.22 1.00 -11.58
CA ALA A 94 -2.08 1.48 -10.21
C ALA A 94 -3.44 1.59 -9.51
N ARG A 95 -4.44 2.22 -10.14
CA ARG A 95 -5.81 2.31 -9.60
C ARG A 95 -6.51 0.96 -9.56
N SER A 96 -6.31 0.12 -10.58
CA SER A 96 -6.82 -1.25 -10.58
C SER A 96 -6.23 -2.08 -9.45
N TRP A 97 -4.98 -1.85 -9.07
CA TRP A 97 -4.37 -2.47 -7.90
C TRP A 97 -5.02 -2.02 -6.58
N LEU A 98 -5.40 -0.74 -6.44
CA LEU A 98 -6.17 -0.26 -5.28
C LEU A 98 -7.52 -1.00 -5.18
N GLY A 99 -8.21 -1.22 -6.32
CA GLY A 99 -9.42 -2.04 -6.39
C GLY A 99 -9.20 -3.46 -5.87
N THR A 100 -8.13 -4.10 -6.29
CA THR A 100 -7.77 -5.46 -5.82
C THR A 100 -7.53 -5.49 -4.30
N ARG A 101 -6.97 -4.44 -3.72
CA ARG A 101 -6.83 -4.31 -2.26
C ARG A 101 -8.19 -4.25 -1.55
N LEU A 102 -9.17 -3.60 -2.14
CA LEU A 102 -10.54 -3.58 -1.58
C LEU A 102 -11.23 -4.95 -1.67
N GLU A 103 -11.00 -5.73 -2.71
CA GLU A 103 -11.58 -7.08 -2.87
C GLU A 103 -11.22 -8.00 -1.69
N VAL A 104 -10.03 -7.87 -1.12
CA VAL A 104 -9.60 -8.68 0.02
C VAL A 104 -10.18 -8.21 1.36
N SER A 105 -10.88 -7.07 1.42
CA SER A 105 -11.46 -6.51 2.65
C SER A 105 -12.43 -7.49 3.33
N ARG A 106 -13.19 -8.25 2.54
CA ARG A 106 -14.06 -9.31 3.07
C ARG A 106 -13.23 -10.37 3.80
N ARG A 107 -12.13 -10.80 3.19
CA ARG A 107 -11.27 -11.84 3.75
C ARG A 107 -10.59 -11.37 5.04
N LEU A 108 -10.21 -10.10 5.12
CA LEU A 108 -9.67 -9.49 6.35
C LEU A 108 -10.64 -9.57 7.54
N ARG A 109 -11.96 -9.69 7.28
CA ARG A 109 -12.98 -9.83 8.33
C ARG A 109 -13.29 -11.27 8.68
N THR A 110 -13.07 -12.21 7.76
CA THR A 110 -13.51 -13.61 7.89
C THR A 110 -12.38 -14.62 8.06
N ASP A 111 -11.13 -14.19 7.89
CA ASP A 111 -9.92 -15.01 8.00
C ASP A 111 -8.93 -14.33 8.97
N PRO A 112 -8.96 -14.70 10.27
CA PRO A 112 -8.09 -14.09 11.28
C PRO A 112 -6.59 -14.26 11.00
N ASP A 113 -6.17 -15.40 10.45
CA ASP A 113 -4.76 -15.67 10.12
C ASP A 113 -4.29 -14.77 8.97
N PHE A 114 -5.13 -14.57 7.96
CA PHE A 114 -4.84 -13.64 6.88
C PHE A 114 -4.79 -12.20 7.39
N GLN A 115 -5.73 -11.82 8.27
CA GLN A 115 -5.77 -10.49 8.89
C GLN A 115 -4.49 -10.20 9.69
N GLU A 116 -4.01 -11.15 10.48
CA GLU A 116 -2.79 -10.98 11.26
C GLU A 116 -1.55 -10.82 10.36
N ARG A 117 -1.42 -11.67 9.33
CA ARG A 117 -0.35 -11.55 8.34
C ARG A 117 -0.39 -10.23 7.59
N TRP A 118 -1.59 -9.75 7.24
CA TRP A 118 -1.79 -8.46 6.61
C TRP A 118 -1.32 -7.32 7.52
N ARG A 119 -1.77 -7.31 8.78
CA ARG A 119 -1.39 -6.28 9.76
C ARG A 119 0.12 -6.22 9.96
N ALA A 120 0.76 -7.36 10.11
CA ALA A 120 2.21 -7.43 10.29
C ALA A 120 2.97 -6.83 9.10
N ARG A 121 2.53 -7.10 7.87
CA ARG A 121 3.20 -6.64 6.65
C ARG A 121 2.87 -5.21 6.25
N SER A 122 1.70 -4.70 6.64
CA SER A 122 1.32 -3.31 6.37
C SER A 122 1.63 -2.34 7.51
N ALA A 123 2.34 -2.77 8.56
CA ALA A 123 2.61 -1.98 9.75
C ALA A 123 3.57 -0.78 9.53
N ALA A 124 4.37 -0.78 8.46
CA ALA A 124 5.36 0.26 8.19
C ALA A 124 4.71 1.65 8.07
N LEU A 125 3.64 1.76 7.30
CA LEU A 125 2.96 3.03 7.04
C LEU A 125 2.35 3.66 8.31
N PRO A 126 1.49 2.99 9.11
CA PRO A 126 0.96 3.59 10.32
C PRO A 126 2.04 3.88 11.36
N THR A 127 3.11 3.09 11.41
CA THR A 127 4.25 3.35 12.30
C THR A 127 4.97 4.63 11.90
N ALA A 128 5.29 4.82 10.62
CA ALA A 128 5.94 6.02 10.10
C ALA A 128 5.06 7.27 10.31
N THR A 129 3.75 7.16 10.07
CA THR A 129 2.78 8.25 10.29
C THR A 129 2.80 8.71 11.76
N ARG A 130 2.70 7.78 12.69
CA ARG A 130 2.74 8.10 14.11
C ARG A 130 4.07 8.74 14.51
N ALA A 131 5.19 8.13 14.15
CA ALA A 131 6.51 8.64 14.49
C ALA A 131 6.76 10.06 13.94
N ARG A 132 6.26 10.35 12.73
CA ARG A 132 6.33 11.70 12.18
C ARG A 132 5.48 12.69 12.95
N LEU A 133 4.23 12.36 13.25
CA LEU A 133 3.34 13.24 14.04
C LEU A 133 3.91 13.51 15.43
N GLU A 134 4.52 12.53 16.09
CA GLU A 134 5.19 12.69 17.38
C GLU A 134 6.37 13.69 17.28
N ARG A 135 7.22 13.56 16.24
CA ARG A 135 8.31 14.52 16.00
C ARG A 135 7.78 15.92 15.73
N GLN A 136 6.72 16.06 14.92
CA GLN A 136 6.12 17.35 14.61
C GLN A 136 5.41 17.97 15.81
N ALA A 137 4.79 17.17 16.67
CA ALA A 137 4.20 17.64 17.92
C ALA A 137 5.28 18.18 18.88
N ALA A 138 6.39 17.46 19.02
CA ALA A 138 7.55 17.92 19.82
C ALA A 138 8.16 19.23 19.28
N ALA A 139 8.09 19.46 17.96
CA ALA A 139 8.52 20.69 17.31
C ALA A 139 7.45 21.81 17.32
N GLY A 140 6.27 21.55 17.89
CA GLY A 140 5.18 22.54 17.94
C GLY A 140 4.53 22.84 16.58
N ALA A 141 4.70 21.98 15.58
CA ALA A 141 4.15 22.15 14.22
C ALA A 141 2.74 21.55 14.06
N VAL A 142 2.34 20.63 14.93
CA VAL A 142 1.05 19.99 14.96
C VAL A 142 0.20 20.62 16.07
N ARG A 143 -1.13 20.65 15.88
CA ARG A 143 -2.08 21.10 16.90
C ARG A 143 -1.91 20.33 18.21
N ASP A 144 -2.06 20.99 19.33
CA ASP A 144 -1.83 20.45 20.67
C ASP A 144 -3.11 20.16 21.47
N ASP A 145 -4.27 20.56 20.91
CA ASP A 145 -5.60 20.33 21.49
C ASP A 145 -6.17 18.94 21.14
N VAL A 146 -5.49 18.15 20.26
CA VAL A 146 -5.87 16.80 19.86
C VAL A 146 -4.69 15.84 20.06
N PRO A 147 -4.88 14.71 20.77
CA PRO A 147 -3.81 13.72 20.96
C PRO A 147 -3.28 13.14 19.64
N VAL A 148 -1.96 12.95 19.54
CA VAL A 148 -1.30 12.39 18.34
C VAL A 148 -1.94 11.06 17.87
N PRO A 149 -2.31 10.10 18.73
CA PRO A 149 -2.99 8.89 18.26
C PRO A 149 -4.33 9.14 17.54
N VAL A 150 -5.05 10.21 17.93
CA VAL A 150 -6.30 10.60 17.27
C VAL A 150 -6.02 11.22 15.91
N LEU A 151 -4.99 12.07 15.80
CA LEU A 151 -4.55 12.65 14.53
C LEU A 151 -4.08 11.56 13.56
N ALA A 152 -3.31 10.59 14.04
CA ALA A 152 -2.89 9.45 13.24
C ALA A 152 -4.10 8.65 12.71
N ARG A 153 -5.07 8.33 13.59
CA ARG A 153 -6.30 7.64 13.20
C ARG A 153 -7.14 8.44 12.20
N TYR A 154 -7.21 9.75 12.37
CA TYR A 154 -7.90 10.63 11.42
C TYR A 154 -7.26 10.54 10.03
N LEU A 155 -5.94 10.65 9.93
CA LEU A 155 -5.23 10.53 8.65
C LEU A 155 -5.36 9.14 8.03
N ASP A 156 -5.31 8.07 8.84
CA ASP A 156 -5.53 6.69 8.36
C ASP A 156 -6.93 6.54 7.72
N LEU A 157 -7.98 7.06 8.39
CA LEU A 157 -9.35 6.99 7.89
C LEU A 157 -9.52 7.79 6.59
N VAL A 158 -8.88 8.96 6.48
CA VAL A 158 -8.90 9.76 5.24
C VAL A 158 -8.20 8.99 4.11
N LEU A 159 -7.05 8.39 4.37
CA LEU A 159 -6.34 7.58 3.37
C LEU A 159 -7.19 6.39 2.92
N GLU A 160 -7.82 5.66 3.84
CA GLU A 160 -8.70 4.53 3.49
C GLU A 160 -9.89 5.01 2.63
N GLY A 161 -10.49 6.15 2.98
CA GLY A 161 -11.55 6.78 2.19
C GLY A 161 -11.08 7.16 0.78
N LEU A 162 -9.91 7.79 0.67
CA LEU A 162 -9.30 8.16 -0.61
C LEU A 162 -9.00 6.92 -1.47
N VAL A 163 -8.40 5.89 -0.90
CA VAL A 163 -8.14 4.61 -1.60
C VAL A 163 -9.44 4.01 -2.13
N SER A 164 -10.50 4.01 -1.32
CA SER A 164 -11.82 3.53 -1.77
C SER A 164 -12.40 4.38 -2.90
N HIS A 165 -12.27 5.70 -2.83
CA HIS A 165 -12.72 6.65 -3.86
C HIS A 165 -12.02 6.41 -5.20
N LEU A 166 -10.69 6.33 -5.17
CA LEU A 166 -9.87 6.11 -6.37
C LEU A 166 -10.11 4.73 -6.98
N ALA A 167 -10.23 3.69 -6.15
CA ALA A 167 -10.50 2.32 -6.60
C ALA A 167 -11.86 2.16 -7.31
N GLN A 168 -12.82 3.03 -7.01
CA GLN A 168 -14.13 3.07 -7.66
C GLN A 168 -14.13 3.90 -8.96
N GLY A 169 -12.99 4.49 -9.34
CA GLY A 169 -12.88 5.36 -10.51
C GLY A 169 -13.69 6.65 -10.40
N LEU A 170 -13.92 7.12 -9.17
CA LEU A 170 -14.65 8.38 -8.95
C LEU A 170 -13.80 9.59 -9.37
N PRO A 171 -14.43 10.73 -9.73
CA PRO A 171 -13.71 11.93 -10.18
C PRO A 171 -12.70 12.42 -9.14
N VAL A 172 -11.57 12.92 -9.62
CA VAL A 172 -10.48 13.45 -8.75
C VAL A 172 -10.52 14.97 -8.61
N ASP A 173 -11.47 15.62 -9.30
CA ASP A 173 -11.66 17.05 -9.20
C ASP A 173 -11.84 17.46 -7.73
N GLU A 174 -11.28 18.59 -7.36
CA GLU A 174 -11.34 19.14 -5.98
C GLU A 174 -10.62 18.32 -4.89
N LEU A 175 -10.06 17.13 -5.18
CA LEU A 175 -9.37 16.33 -4.16
C LEU A 175 -8.15 17.05 -3.58
N ASP A 176 -7.45 17.85 -4.35
CA ASP A 176 -6.35 18.67 -3.84
C ASP A 176 -6.84 19.67 -2.77
N ALA A 177 -7.97 20.33 -3.00
CA ALA A 177 -8.57 21.22 -2.00
C ALA A 177 -9.03 20.45 -0.75
N VAL A 178 -9.55 19.24 -0.92
CA VAL A 178 -9.88 18.36 0.22
C VAL A 178 -8.62 18.00 1.00
N LEU A 179 -7.52 17.68 0.33
CA LEU A 179 -6.25 17.36 0.98
C LEU A 179 -5.63 18.56 1.69
N ASP A 180 -5.82 19.80 1.19
CA ASP A 180 -5.46 21.02 1.88
C ASP A 180 -6.22 21.18 3.21
N LEU A 181 -7.52 20.85 3.23
CA LEU A 181 -8.32 20.82 4.46
C LEU A 181 -7.82 19.76 5.45
N VAL A 182 -7.47 18.56 4.95
CA VAL A 182 -6.91 17.48 5.77
C VAL A 182 -5.59 17.93 6.41
N GLU A 183 -4.70 18.54 5.63
CA GLU A 183 -3.43 19.06 6.12
C GLU A 183 -3.64 20.18 7.16
N GLY A 184 -4.53 21.12 6.88
CA GLY A 184 -4.91 22.19 7.78
C GLY A 184 -5.54 21.70 9.11
N ALA A 185 -6.22 20.54 9.07
CA ALA A 185 -6.81 19.94 10.27
C ALA A 185 -5.78 19.39 11.25
N VAL A 186 -4.56 19.08 10.83
CA VAL A 186 -3.49 18.55 11.70
C VAL A 186 -2.43 19.59 12.07
N ARG A 187 -2.32 20.66 11.31
CA ARG A 187 -1.35 21.75 11.60
C ARG A 187 -1.79 22.58 12.82
N ARG A 188 -0.81 23.14 13.51
CA ARG A 188 -1.04 24.18 14.52
C ARG A 188 -1.63 25.42 13.84
N ARG A 189 -2.69 25.96 14.43
CA ARG A 189 -3.27 27.25 14.01
C ARG A 189 -2.46 28.43 14.56
#